data_9fe84eba43fe3eb454b9b66b053a6873
#
_entry.id   9fe84eba43fe3eb454b9b66b053a6873
#
_cell.length_a   1.000
_cell.length_b   1.000
_cell.length_c   1.000
_cell.angle_alpha   90.00
_cell.angle_beta   90.00
_cell.angle_gamma   90.00
#
_symmetry.space_group_name_H-M   'P 1'
#
loop_
_entity.id
_entity.type
_entity.pdbx_description
1 polymer ?
#
loop_
_entity_poly.entity_id
_entity_poly.type
_entity_poly.pdbx_seq_one_letter_code
_entity_poly.pdbx_strand_id
1 'polypeptide(L)'
;FQGSKTPSIPQLYETYRAEFPNSPFLNVLEPGVQENLRFQNSRITDKDYHILTCDSTITSLEDAVKPFKGKVVYIDVWATWCGPCLKEFQYLPALKEKAHNMDVVYLYISIDRPEERKKWEKTIAYHQLKGYHLLVDEKLGKSLYTELGNERQILSIPCFVIIDKTGKIVIRHAAAPSEPEKVI
;
A
#
# COMPACT_ATOMS: atom_id res chain seq x y z
N PHE A 1 32.17 -2.83 -19.25
CA PHE A 1 31.03 -1.95 -19.51
C PHE A 1 30.57 -1.35 -18.18
N GLN A 2 31.02 -0.12 -17.87
CA GLN A 2 30.44 0.67 -16.79
C GLN A 2 29.06 1.10 -17.26
N GLY A 3 28.01 0.51 -16.72
CA GLY A 3 26.64 0.88 -17.01
C GLY A 3 26.42 2.33 -16.61
N SER A 4 26.18 3.19 -17.59
CA SER A 4 25.75 4.59 -17.34
C SER A 4 24.44 4.53 -16.57
N LYS A 5 24.42 4.95 -15.30
CA LYS A 5 23.19 5.08 -14.53
C LYS A 5 22.32 6.11 -15.24
N THR A 6 21.16 5.70 -15.70
CA THR A 6 20.14 6.62 -16.22
C THR A 6 19.92 7.73 -15.19
N PRO A 7 20.02 9.03 -15.56
CA PRO A 7 19.83 10.10 -14.60
C PRO A 7 18.41 10.09 -14.04
N SER A 8 18.26 10.46 -12.78
CA SER A 8 16.95 10.56 -12.12
C SER A 8 16.16 11.77 -12.65
N ILE A 9 14.83 11.75 -12.46
CA ILE A 9 13.96 12.87 -12.86
C ILE A 9 14.45 14.22 -12.29
N PRO A 10 14.82 14.35 -11.01
CA PRO A 10 15.38 15.60 -10.50
C PRO A 10 16.70 16.03 -11.19
N GLN A 11 17.59 15.09 -11.50
CA GLN A 11 18.84 15.39 -12.22
C GLN A 11 18.57 15.89 -13.63
N LEU A 12 17.63 15.26 -14.35
CA LEU A 12 17.21 15.71 -15.69
C LEU A 12 16.60 17.10 -15.64
N TYR A 13 15.77 17.38 -14.63
CA TYR A 13 15.16 18.70 -14.43
C TYR A 13 16.21 19.78 -14.17
N GLU A 14 17.19 19.54 -13.29
CA GLU A 14 18.26 20.50 -13.03
C GLU A 14 19.10 20.75 -14.25
N THR A 15 19.41 19.73 -15.07
CA THR A 15 20.10 19.90 -16.35
C THR A 15 19.28 20.76 -17.29
N TYR A 16 17.98 20.48 -17.44
CA TYR A 16 17.07 21.25 -18.28
C TYR A 16 16.97 22.72 -17.81
N ARG A 17 16.85 22.94 -16.50
CA ARG A 17 16.79 24.30 -15.92
C ARG A 17 18.04 25.11 -16.15
N ALA A 18 19.20 24.45 -16.06
CA ALA A 18 20.49 25.12 -16.34
C ALA A 18 20.65 25.50 -17.81
N GLU A 19 20.18 24.65 -18.73
CA GLU A 19 20.29 24.90 -20.18
C GLU A 19 19.21 25.89 -20.70
N PHE A 20 17.99 25.83 -20.08
CA PHE A 20 16.85 26.66 -20.50
C PHE A 20 16.24 27.45 -19.33
N PRO A 21 16.99 28.43 -18.73
CA PRO A 21 16.56 29.09 -17.49
C PRO A 21 15.27 29.91 -17.59
N ASN A 22 14.90 30.34 -18.82
CA ASN A 22 13.70 31.12 -19.08
C ASN A 22 12.57 30.29 -19.72
N SER A 23 12.67 28.96 -19.70
CA SER A 23 11.65 28.10 -20.28
C SER A 23 10.33 28.17 -19.50
N PRO A 24 9.19 28.38 -20.18
CA PRO A 24 7.87 28.36 -19.53
C PRO A 24 7.52 26.98 -18.97
N PHE A 25 8.16 25.91 -19.43
CA PHE A 25 7.92 24.55 -18.98
C PHE A 25 8.49 24.28 -17.57
N LEU A 26 9.40 25.09 -17.06
CA LEU A 26 9.94 24.92 -15.70
C LEU A 26 8.83 24.93 -14.66
N ASN A 27 7.90 25.88 -14.74
CA ASN A 27 6.77 25.97 -13.82
C ASN A 27 5.80 24.77 -13.93
N VAL A 28 5.70 24.16 -15.11
CA VAL A 28 4.84 23.00 -15.36
C VAL A 28 5.49 21.72 -14.83
N LEU A 29 6.80 21.59 -14.95
CA LEU A 29 7.55 20.40 -14.56
C LEU A 29 7.85 20.35 -13.06
N GLU A 30 8.07 21.50 -12.43
CA GLU A 30 8.53 21.59 -11.05
C GLU A 30 7.64 20.86 -10.04
N PRO A 31 6.29 20.97 -10.06
CA PRO A 31 5.46 20.23 -9.13
C PRO A 31 5.68 18.71 -9.17
N GLY A 32 5.80 18.13 -10.38
CA GLY A 32 6.09 16.71 -10.55
C GLY A 32 7.46 16.29 -10.06
N VAL A 33 8.46 17.17 -10.22
CA VAL A 33 9.82 16.94 -9.70
C VAL A 33 9.83 16.97 -8.18
N GLN A 34 9.15 17.94 -7.56
CA GLN A 34 9.02 18.02 -6.10
C GLN A 34 8.28 16.82 -5.52
N GLU A 35 7.23 16.35 -6.19
CA GLU A 35 6.52 15.12 -5.85
C GLU A 35 7.45 13.90 -5.88
N ASN A 36 8.23 13.76 -6.96
CA ASN A 36 9.22 12.70 -7.09
C ASN A 36 10.28 12.76 -5.99
N LEU A 37 10.78 13.95 -5.64
CA LEU A 37 11.72 14.12 -4.53
C LEU A 37 11.11 13.73 -3.18
N ARG A 38 9.86 14.11 -2.92
CA ARG A 38 9.13 13.69 -1.71
C ARG A 38 9.04 12.17 -1.63
N PHE A 39 8.62 11.51 -2.71
CA PHE A 39 8.57 10.05 -2.80
C PHE A 39 9.95 9.42 -2.57
N GLN A 40 10.99 9.92 -3.25
CA GLN A 40 12.35 9.41 -3.13
C GLN A 40 12.90 9.49 -1.70
N ASN A 41 12.54 10.55 -0.97
CA ASN A 41 12.99 10.82 0.38
C ASN A 41 12.11 10.18 1.47
N SER A 42 10.96 9.63 1.10
CA SER A 42 10.06 8.97 2.04
C SER A 42 10.73 7.77 2.70
N ARG A 43 10.61 7.67 4.03
CA ARG A 43 11.16 6.60 4.86
C ARG A 43 10.16 6.25 5.95
N ILE A 44 10.11 4.98 6.31
CA ILE A 44 9.42 4.52 7.50
C ILE A 44 10.29 4.89 8.71
N THR A 45 9.83 5.86 9.49
CA THR A 45 10.55 6.39 10.66
C THR A 45 9.74 6.32 11.94
N ASP A 46 8.44 6.07 11.81
CA ASP A 46 7.48 6.06 12.90
C ASP A 46 7.24 4.64 13.41
N LYS A 47 7.05 4.48 14.71
CA LYS A 47 6.63 3.24 15.36
C LYS A 47 5.21 2.79 15.02
N ASP A 48 4.42 3.64 14.34
CA ASP A 48 3.06 3.32 13.90
C ASP A 48 3.02 2.44 12.63
N TYR A 49 4.20 2.10 12.06
CA TYR A 49 4.34 1.22 10.91
C TYR A 49 4.94 -0.11 11.34
N HIS A 50 4.17 -1.18 11.23
CA HIS A 50 4.59 -2.51 11.66
C HIS A 50 4.75 -3.42 10.44
N ILE A 51 6.00 -3.61 10.02
CA ILE A 51 6.31 -4.55 8.93
C ILE A 51 6.31 -5.97 9.49
N LEU A 52 5.36 -6.78 9.05
CA LEU A 52 5.32 -8.20 9.37
C LEU A 52 6.21 -8.97 8.40
N THR A 53 6.95 -9.94 8.93
CA THR A 53 7.72 -10.85 8.10
C THR A 53 6.81 -11.94 7.58
N CYS A 54 6.66 -12.03 6.25
CA CYS A 54 6.01 -13.17 5.63
C CYS A 54 7.04 -14.30 5.59
N ASP A 55 6.93 -15.22 6.51
CA ASP A 55 7.76 -16.42 6.60
C ASP A 55 6.94 -17.68 6.34
N SER A 56 7.55 -18.85 6.46
CA SER A 56 6.89 -20.13 6.20
C SER A 56 5.70 -20.43 7.10
N THR A 57 5.43 -19.62 8.12
CA THR A 57 4.28 -19.78 9.05
C THR A 57 3.04 -19.01 8.60
N ILE A 58 3.19 -18.01 7.72
CA ILE A 58 2.07 -17.22 7.18
C ILE A 58 1.81 -17.70 5.75
N THR A 59 0.91 -18.66 5.61
CA THR A 59 0.59 -19.29 4.31
C THR A 59 -0.83 -19.03 3.84
N SER A 60 -1.65 -18.42 4.69
CA SER A 60 -3.07 -18.13 4.45
C SER A 60 -3.46 -16.79 5.04
N LEU A 61 -4.65 -16.30 4.64
CA LEU A 61 -5.21 -15.10 5.25
C LEU A 61 -5.51 -15.32 6.74
N GLU A 62 -5.94 -16.52 7.13
CA GLU A 62 -6.14 -16.88 8.52
C GLU A 62 -4.85 -16.74 9.34
N ASP A 63 -3.72 -17.22 8.83
CA ASP A 63 -2.41 -17.05 9.50
C ASP A 63 -2.04 -15.58 9.63
N ALA A 64 -2.26 -14.78 8.57
CA ALA A 64 -1.92 -13.36 8.56
C ALA A 64 -2.70 -12.56 9.61
N VAL A 65 -3.94 -12.96 9.94
CA VAL A 65 -4.79 -12.26 10.91
C VAL A 65 -4.71 -12.85 12.32
N LYS A 66 -4.12 -14.01 12.49
CA LYS A 66 -3.99 -14.72 13.79
C LYS A 66 -3.42 -13.86 14.94
N PRO A 67 -2.40 -12.97 14.71
CA PRO A 67 -1.89 -12.09 15.76
C PRO A 67 -2.92 -11.06 16.25
N PHE A 68 -3.99 -10.83 15.52
CA PHE A 68 -5.00 -9.80 15.80
C PHE A 68 -6.31 -10.39 16.36
N LYS A 69 -6.29 -11.65 16.79
CA LYS A 69 -7.47 -12.30 17.40
C LYS A 69 -7.99 -11.46 18.57
N GLY A 70 -9.29 -11.27 18.64
CA GLY A 70 -9.96 -10.39 19.60
C GLY A 70 -10.23 -8.97 19.07
N LYS A 71 -9.69 -8.62 17.90
CA LYS A 71 -9.90 -7.32 17.23
C LYS A 71 -10.62 -7.51 15.90
N VAL A 72 -11.27 -6.45 15.43
CA VAL A 72 -11.74 -6.38 14.05
C VAL A 72 -10.55 -6.01 13.16
N VAL A 73 -10.36 -6.68 12.03
CA VAL A 73 -9.29 -6.36 11.10
C VAL A 73 -9.89 -5.87 9.78
N TYR A 74 -9.53 -4.66 9.39
CA TYR A 74 -9.78 -4.14 8.05
C TYR A 74 -8.55 -4.40 7.20
N ILE A 75 -8.69 -5.26 6.18
CA ILE A 75 -7.62 -5.64 5.28
C ILE A 75 -7.77 -4.87 3.99
N ASP A 76 -6.66 -4.32 3.50
CA ASP A 76 -6.52 -3.70 2.19
C ASP A 76 -5.49 -4.50 1.38
N VAL A 77 -5.95 -5.21 0.35
CA VAL A 77 -5.09 -5.94 -0.59
C VAL A 77 -4.77 -5.03 -1.77
N TRP A 78 -3.50 -4.71 -1.95
CA TRP A 78 -3.05 -3.67 -2.87
C TRP A 78 -1.70 -4.00 -3.54
N ALA A 79 -1.21 -3.09 -4.39
CA ALA A 79 0.15 -3.13 -4.92
C ALA A 79 0.64 -1.73 -5.31
N THR A 80 1.96 -1.53 -5.38
CA THR A 80 2.57 -0.23 -5.73
C THR A 80 2.29 0.22 -7.16
N TRP A 81 1.91 -0.68 -8.03
CA TRP A 81 1.53 -0.43 -9.43
C TRP A 81 0.01 -0.27 -9.62
N CYS A 82 -0.79 -0.46 -8.57
CA CYS A 82 -2.24 -0.36 -8.62
C CYS A 82 -2.69 1.10 -8.44
N GLY A 83 -2.88 1.82 -9.53
CA GLY A 83 -3.33 3.21 -9.50
C GLY A 83 -4.62 3.45 -8.71
N PRO A 84 -5.69 2.64 -8.88
CA PRO A 84 -6.89 2.75 -8.05
C PRO A 84 -6.62 2.56 -6.56
N CYS A 85 -5.74 1.61 -6.17
CA CYS A 85 -5.38 1.39 -4.77
C CYS A 85 -4.72 2.65 -4.16
N LEU A 86 -3.76 3.26 -4.88
CA LEU A 86 -3.08 4.47 -4.42
C LEU A 86 -4.05 5.65 -4.25
N LYS A 87 -5.13 5.70 -5.05
CA LYS A 87 -6.17 6.72 -4.89
C LYS A 87 -7.00 6.53 -3.63
N GLU A 88 -7.26 5.28 -3.22
CA GLU A 88 -8.02 5.00 -2.00
C GLU A 88 -7.28 5.44 -0.74
N PHE A 89 -5.96 5.46 -0.73
CA PHE A 89 -5.17 5.84 0.44
C PHE A 89 -5.45 7.26 0.95
N GLN A 90 -5.86 8.20 0.08
CA GLN A 90 -6.21 9.56 0.51
C GLN A 90 -7.46 9.60 1.43
N TYR A 91 -8.32 8.58 1.39
CA TYR A 91 -9.54 8.50 2.20
C TYR A 91 -9.35 7.77 3.54
N LEU A 92 -8.22 7.06 3.71
CA LEU A 92 -7.92 6.33 4.95
C LEU A 92 -7.95 7.19 6.21
N PRO A 93 -7.45 8.45 6.22
CA PRO A 93 -7.54 9.29 7.41
C PRO A 93 -8.99 9.51 7.86
N ALA A 94 -9.92 9.76 6.94
CA ALA A 94 -11.33 9.95 7.26
C ALA A 94 -12.00 8.65 7.76
N LEU A 95 -11.68 7.51 7.15
CA LEU A 95 -12.15 6.19 7.61
C LEU A 95 -11.64 5.90 9.03
N LYS A 96 -10.36 6.13 9.29
CA LYS A 96 -9.74 5.90 10.61
C LYS A 96 -10.33 6.81 11.69
N GLU A 97 -10.60 8.06 11.35
CA GLU A 97 -11.26 9.02 12.26
C GLU A 97 -12.65 8.54 12.64
N LYS A 98 -13.46 8.07 11.69
CA LYS A 98 -14.78 7.49 11.98
C LYS A 98 -14.69 6.23 12.84
N ALA A 99 -13.69 5.41 12.65
CA ALA A 99 -13.48 4.17 13.40
C ALA A 99 -12.66 4.38 14.69
N HIS A 100 -12.34 5.62 15.09
CA HIS A 100 -11.40 5.89 16.20
C HIS A 100 -11.84 5.30 17.55
N ASN A 101 -13.15 5.16 17.78
CA ASN A 101 -13.71 4.53 18.98
C ASN A 101 -13.86 3.00 18.87
N MET A 102 -13.49 2.42 17.72
CA MET A 102 -13.57 1.00 17.48
C MET A 102 -12.17 0.39 17.59
N ASP A 103 -12.05 -0.81 18.17
CA ASP A 103 -10.78 -1.55 18.22
C ASP A 103 -10.52 -2.25 16.87
N VAL A 104 -10.14 -1.44 15.87
CA VAL A 104 -9.88 -1.89 14.50
C VAL A 104 -8.40 -1.91 14.21
N VAL A 105 -7.90 -3.01 13.69
CA VAL A 105 -6.57 -3.16 13.12
C VAL A 105 -6.63 -2.93 11.61
N TYR A 106 -5.72 -2.12 11.08
CA TYR A 106 -5.54 -1.93 9.64
C TYR A 106 -4.36 -2.77 9.18
N LEU A 107 -4.64 -3.77 8.32
CA LEU A 107 -3.65 -4.67 7.75
C LEU A 107 -3.59 -4.46 6.23
N TYR A 108 -2.44 -4.00 5.75
CA TYR A 108 -2.16 -3.76 4.33
C TYR A 108 -1.37 -4.95 3.78
N ILE A 109 -1.98 -5.72 2.89
CA ILE A 109 -1.33 -6.88 2.26
C ILE A 109 -0.98 -6.52 0.82
N SER A 110 0.32 -6.41 0.54
CA SER A 110 0.80 -6.11 -0.81
C SER A 110 1.09 -7.38 -1.59
N ILE A 111 0.58 -7.42 -2.83
CA ILE A 111 0.89 -8.47 -3.81
C ILE A 111 2.04 -8.06 -4.76
N ASP A 112 2.84 -7.07 -4.38
CA ASP A 112 4.09 -6.76 -5.08
C ASP A 112 5.07 -7.94 -5.00
N ARG A 113 6.00 -7.98 -5.94
CA ARG A 113 7.09 -8.97 -5.91
C ARG A 113 8.10 -8.62 -4.81
N PRO A 114 8.76 -9.60 -4.19
CA PRO A 114 9.77 -9.35 -3.15
C PRO A 114 10.90 -8.39 -3.58
N GLU A 115 11.27 -8.39 -4.87
CA GLU A 115 12.29 -7.50 -5.45
C GLU A 115 11.88 -6.02 -5.38
N GLU A 116 10.56 -5.74 -5.36
CA GLU A 116 9.98 -4.39 -5.28
C GLU A 116 9.91 -3.86 -3.83
N ARG A 117 10.42 -4.58 -2.84
CA ARG A 117 10.35 -4.25 -1.42
C ARG A 117 10.73 -2.79 -1.12
N LYS A 118 11.80 -2.29 -1.74
CA LYS A 118 12.23 -0.88 -1.51
C LYS A 118 11.21 0.14 -2.00
N LYS A 119 10.55 -0.13 -3.12
CA LYS A 119 9.49 0.72 -3.66
C LYS A 119 8.25 0.62 -2.78
N TRP A 120 7.88 -0.59 -2.33
CA TRP A 120 6.79 -0.85 -1.43
C TRP A 120 6.95 -0.08 -0.10
N GLU A 121 8.09 -0.17 0.57
CA GLU A 121 8.38 0.57 1.81
C GLU A 121 8.30 2.10 1.61
N LYS A 122 8.81 2.61 0.48
CA LYS A 122 8.66 4.03 0.13
C LYS A 122 7.22 4.44 -0.08
N THR A 123 6.43 3.60 -0.74
CA THR A 123 5.01 3.88 -0.99
C THR A 123 4.23 3.93 0.33
N ILE A 124 4.48 3.00 1.25
CA ILE A 124 3.91 3.02 2.59
C ILE A 124 4.21 4.35 3.31
N ALA A 125 5.48 4.74 3.35
CA ALA A 125 5.92 5.96 4.00
C ALA A 125 5.36 7.23 3.33
N TYR A 126 5.37 7.27 2.00
CA TYR A 126 4.87 8.39 1.22
C TYR A 126 3.38 8.65 1.44
N HIS A 127 2.56 7.60 1.45
CA HIS A 127 1.12 7.67 1.69
C HIS A 127 0.76 7.65 3.18
N GLN A 128 1.75 7.61 4.08
CA GLN A 128 1.54 7.59 5.53
C GLN A 128 0.57 6.48 5.97
N LEU A 129 0.75 5.28 5.44
CA LEU A 129 -0.10 4.13 5.71
C LEU A 129 0.23 3.53 7.07
N LYS A 130 -0.18 4.20 8.16
CA LYS A 130 0.01 3.70 9.53
C LYS A 130 -0.79 2.41 9.74
N GLY A 131 -0.17 1.40 10.34
CA GLY A 131 -0.76 0.08 10.59
C GLY A 131 0.20 -1.06 10.34
N TYR A 132 -0.33 -2.24 10.09
CA TYR A 132 0.42 -3.46 9.85
C TYR A 132 0.57 -3.71 8.35
N HIS A 133 1.76 -4.14 7.94
CA HIS A 133 2.10 -4.31 6.53
C HIS A 133 2.70 -5.68 6.29
N LEU A 134 2.22 -6.35 5.26
CA LEU A 134 2.68 -7.66 4.84
C LEU A 134 2.95 -7.62 3.32
N LEU A 135 4.15 -7.98 2.92
CA LEU A 135 4.50 -8.24 1.53
C LEU A 135 4.41 -9.75 1.32
N VAL A 136 3.55 -10.20 0.41
CA VAL A 136 3.28 -11.62 0.22
C VAL A 136 4.49 -12.37 -0.33
N ASP A 137 4.64 -13.61 0.09
CA ASP A 137 5.43 -14.61 -0.62
C ASP A 137 4.55 -15.39 -1.63
N GLU A 138 5.13 -16.37 -2.30
CA GLU A 138 4.41 -17.18 -3.29
C GLU A 138 3.25 -17.96 -2.67
N LYS A 139 3.39 -18.48 -1.44
CA LYS A 139 2.38 -19.31 -0.78
C LYS A 139 1.17 -18.49 -0.37
N LEU A 140 1.41 -17.40 0.39
CA LEU A 140 0.35 -16.50 0.80
C LEU A 140 -0.32 -15.85 -0.44
N GLY A 141 0.47 -15.48 -1.45
CA GLY A 141 -0.07 -14.95 -2.70
C GLY A 141 -1.08 -15.92 -3.33
N LYS A 142 -0.73 -17.20 -3.50
CA LYS A 142 -1.65 -18.23 -4.02
C LYS A 142 -2.91 -18.39 -3.17
N SER A 143 -2.77 -18.38 -1.84
CA SER A 143 -3.90 -18.46 -0.92
C SER A 143 -4.86 -17.29 -1.11
N LEU A 144 -4.36 -16.05 -1.23
CA LEU A 144 -5.19 -14.86 -1.47
C LEU A 144 -5.98 -14.97 -2.78
N TYR A 145 -5.36 -15.44 -3.87
CA TYR A 145 -6.08 -15.66 -5.14
C TYR A 145 -7.19 -16.69 -5.01
N THR A 146 -6.97 -17.74 -4.21
CA THR A 146 -7.97 -18.78 -3.96
C THR A 146 -9.10 -18.29 -3.05
N GLU A 147 -8.76 -17.55 -1.99
CA GLU A 147 -9.71 -17.14 -0.95
C GLU A 147 -10.53 -15.91 -1.35
N LEU A 148 -9.94 -14.96 -2.06
CA LEU A 148 -10.52 -13.65 -2.39
C LEU A 148 -10.77 -13.45 -3.88
N GLY A 149 -10.22 -14.31 -4.74
CA GLY A 149 -10.45 -14.27 -6.18
C GLY A 149 -11.86 -14.72 -6.55
N ASN A 150 -12.24 -14.44 -7.80
CA ASN A 150 -13.48 -14.94 -8.36
C ASN A 150 -13.39 -16.46 -8.67
N GLU A 151 -14.42 -17.04 -9.28
CA GLU A 151 -14.47 -18.47 -9.66
C GLU A 151 -13.30 -18.91 -10.55
N ARG A 152 -12.66 -17.98 -11.26
CA ARG A 152 -11.47 -18.21 -12.07
C ARG A 152 -10.16 -17.94 -11.31
N GLN A 153 -10.22 -17.76 -10.00
CA GLN A 153 -9.10 -17.39 -9.13
C GLN A 153 -8.39 -16.09 -9.59
N ILE A 154 -9.15 -15.14 -10.11
CA ILE A 154 -8.64 -13.81 -10.46
C ILE A 154 -8.93 -12.89 -9.28
N LEU A 155 -7.88 -12.38 -8.64
CA LEU A 155 -7.97 -11.38 -7.59
C LEU A 155 -7.86 -9.98 -8.22
N SER A 156 -8.94 -9.21 -8.13
CA SER A 156 -8.95 -7.81 -8.52
C SER A 156 -8.58 -6.94 -7.33
N ILE A 157 -7.70 -5.95 -7.51
CA ILE A 157 -7.31 -4.98 -6.49
C ILE A 157 -7.67 -3.56 -6.92
N PRO A 158 -8.00 -2.65 -5.97
CA PRO A 158 -8.04 -2.87 -4.52
C PRO A 158 -9.10 -3.88 -4.10
N CYS A 159 -8.79 -4.68 -3.07
CA CYS A 159 -9.74 -5.61 -2.47
C CYS A 159 -9.74 -5.40 -0.95
N PHE A 160 -10.91 -5.07 -0.39
CA PHE A 160 -11.07 -4.80 1.02
C PHE A 160 -11.81 -5.95 1.68
N VAL A 161 -11.35 -6.36 2.87
CA VAL A 161 -11.90 -7.51 3.60
C VAL A 161 -12.09 -7.12 5.07
N ILE A 162 -13.19 -7.54 5.67
CA ILE A 162 -13.40 -7.39 7.11
C ILE A 162 -13.34 -8.76 7.78
N ILE A 163 -12.50 -8.84 8.80
CA ILE A 163 -12.33 -9.99 9.68
C ILE A 163 -12.93 -9.63 11.04
N ASP A 164 -13.71 -10.53 11.62
CA ASP A 164 -14.27 -10.35 12.96
C ASP A 164 -13.26 -10.68 14.08
N LYS A 165 -13.69 -10.47 15.33
CA LYS A 165 -12.86 -10.73 16.51
C LYS A 165 -12.49 -12.21 16.70
N THR A 166 -13.20 -13.15 16.02
CA THR A 166 -12.89 -14.58 16.05
C THR A 166 -11.84 -14.98 15.02
N GLY A 167 -11.47 -14.06 14.10
CA GLY A 167 -10.55 -14.29 13.00
C GLY A 167 -11.23 -14.79 11.72
N LYS A 168 -12.57 -14.71 11.63
CA LYS A 168 -13.32 -15.14 10.44
C LYS A 168 -13.61 -13.98 9.49
N ILE A 169 -13.57 -14.26 8.20
CA ILE A 169 -14.02 -13.32 7.17
C ILE A 169 -15.53 -13.12 7.31
N VAL A 170 -15.95 -11.88 7.57
CA VAL A 170 -17.37 -11.51 7.60
C VAL A 170 -17.79 -10.75 6.34
N ILE A 171 -16.87 -10.03 5.71
CA ILE A 171 -17.12 -9.36 4.43
C ILE A 171 -15.90 -9.56 3.52
N ARG A 172 -16.07 -10.26 2.38
CA ARG A 172 -14.98 -10.54 1.42
C ARG A 172 -14.65 -9.36 0.51
N HIS A 173 -15.65 -8.55 0.19
CA HIS A 173 -15.53 -7.36 -0.66
C HIS A 173 -16.20 -6.21 0.08
N ALA A 174 -15.50 -5.73 1.11
CA ALA A 174 -15.95 -4.58 1.89
C ALA A 174 -15.89 -3.30 1.04
N ALA A 175 -16.62 -2.29 1.47
CA ALA A 175 -16.56 -0.99 0.84
C ALA A 175 -15.16 -0.37 0.95
N ALA A 176 -14.83 0.45 -0.04
CA ALA A 176 -13.56 1.15 -0.11
C ALA A 176 -13.48 2.29 0.94
N PRO A 177 -12.27 2.74 1.32
CA PRO A 177 -12.10 3.90 2.19
C PRO A 177 -12.80 5.17 1.71
N SER A 178 -13.02 5.33 0.40
CA SER A 178 -13.79 6.43 -0.20
C SER A 178 -15.29 6.39 0.12
N GLU A 179 -15.80 5.25 0.63
CA GLU A 179 -17.19 5.05 1.03
C GLU A 179 -17.30 4.70 2.53
N PRO A 180 -16.78 5.53 3.45
CA PRO A 180 -16.62 5.18 4.86
C PRO A 180 -17.93 4.86 5.57
N GLU A 181 -19.07 5.40 5.07
CA GLU A 181 -20.42 5.12 5.61
C GLU A 181 -20.88 3.67 5.37
N LYS A 182 -20.26 2.98 4.43
CA LYS A 182 -20.57 1.58 4.12
C LYS A 182 -19.62 0.60 4.80
N VAL A 183 -18.52 1.11 5.37
CA VAL A 183 -17.51 0.30 6.08
C VAL A 183 -17.84 0.14 7.56
N ILE A 184 -18.49 1.16 8.15
CA ILE A 184 -18.75 1.30 9.59
C ILE A 184 -20.25 1.25 9.87
#